data_bdff69ac123747d6580ae5b575e3e468
#
_entry.id   bdff69ac123747d6580ae5b575e3e468
#
_cell.length_a   1.000
_cell.length_b   1.000
_cell.length_c   1.000
_cell.angle_alpha   90.00
_cell.angle_beta   90.00
_cell.angle_gamma   90.00
#
_symmetry.space_group_name_H-M   'P 1'
#
loop_
_entity.id
_entity.type
_entity.pdbx_description
1 polymer ?
#
loop_
_entity_poly.entity_id
_entity_poly.type
_entity_poly.pdbx_seq_one_letter_code
_entity_poly.pdbx_strand_id
1 'polypeptide(L)'
;MKKFALHTILPAGEKDFSKGIYIILFNANSIPPHLLLSINGEVYSITDSGRQLASPLEKLIGFINRKNIPTLFVEWNLLESKIEKLQSKTKEYFLKYEKVVKGKISCLFPIRDIVANVLGDEMKTAEFIFELLPMMEKVNALEKTFALNMENKIVNGSFELLTYTNE
;
A
#
# COMPACT_ATOMS: atom_id res chain seq x y z
N MET A 1 19.61 11.99 -3.72
CA MET A 1 18.71 10.90 -3.27
C MET A 1 18.25 10.11 -4.48
N LYS A 2 18.39 8.78 -4.43
CA LYS A 2 17.97 7.93 -5.53
C LYS A 2 16.44 7.83 -5.52
N LYS A 3 15.81 8.34 -6.54
CA LYS A 3 14.35 8.29 -6.68
C LYS A 3 13.93 6.88 -7.09
N PHE A 4 12.80 6.43 -6.58
CA PHE A 4 12.22 5.14 -6.91
C PHE A 4 10.98 5.34 -7.79
N ALA A 5 10.93 4.58 -8.87
CA ALA A 5 9.77 4.61 -9.76
C ALA A 5 9.14 3.22 -9.85
N LEU A 6 7.82 3.19 -9.85
CA LEU A 6 7.05 2.00 -10.19
C LEU A 6 6.97 1.93 -11.72
N HIS A 7 7.27 0.77 -12.28
CA HIS A 7 7.30 0.54 -13.71
C HIS A 7 6.21 -0.42 -14.15
N THR A 8 5.93 -0.43 -15.45
CA THR A 8 4.95 -1.35 -16.05
C THR A 8 3.57 -1.26 -15.36
N ILE A 9 3.17 -0.02 -15.09
CA ILE A 9 1.89 0.24 -14.45
C ILE A 9 0.77 0.02 -15.46
N LEU A 10 -0.21 -0.80 -15.06
CA LEU A 10 -1.36 -1.14 -15.87
C LEU A 10 -2.59 -0.35 -15.38
N PRO A 11 -3.49 0.07 -16.30
CA PRO A 11 -4.78 0.58 -15.85
C PRO A 11 -5.53 -0.52 -15.12
N ALA A 12 -6.23 -0.16 -14.04
CA ALA A 12 -6.98 -1.14 -13.24
C ALA A 12 -8.08 -1.83 -14.06
N GLY A 13 -8.79 -1.06 -14.90
CA GLY A 13 -9.84 -1.61 -15.76
C GLY A 13 -10.84 -2.46 -14.98
N GLU A 14 -11.01 -3.70 -15.42
CA GLU A 14 -11.89 -4.67 -14.78
C GLU A 14 -11.14 -5.66 -13.88
N LYS A 15 -9.94 -5.29 -13.43
CA LYS A 15 -9.15 -6.13 -12.53
C LYS A 15 -9.93 -6.42 -11.25
N ASP A 16 -10.01 -7.69 -10.89
CA ASP A 16 -10.62 -8.13 -9.63
C ASP A 16 -9.58 -8.05 -8.51
N PHE A 17 -9.72 -7.06 -7.64
CA PHE A 17 -8.86 -6.87 -6.47
C PHE A 17 -9.33 -7.62 -5.23
N SER A 18 -10.42 -8.40 -5.32
CA SER A 18 -10.96 -9.14 -4.18
C SER A 18 -10.10 -10.33 -3.77
N LYS A 19 -9.12 -10.70 -4.59
CA LYS A 19 -8.14 -11.75 -4.29
C LYS A 19 -6.74 -11.17 -4.34
N GLY A 20 -5.88 -11.61 -3.42
CA GLY A 20 -4.51 -11.15 -3.36
C GLY A 20 -4.29 -10.09 -2.28
N ILE A 21 -3.06 -9.63 -2.22
CA ILE A 21 -2.64 -8.63 -1.23
C ILE A 21 -2.02 -7.43 -1.96
N TYR A 22 -2.46 -6.24 -1.58
CA TYR A 22 -2.05 -5.00 -2.23
C TYR A 22 -1.69 -3.94 -1.19
N ILE A 23 -0.59 -3.25 -1.43
CA ILE A 23 -0.31 -1.98 -0.74
C ILE A 23 -0.94 -0.89 -1.61
N ILE A 24 -1.85 -0.13 -1.02
CA ILE A 24 -2.63 0.89 -1.72
C ILE A 24 -2.04 2.26 -1.39
N LEU A 25 -1.64 2.99 -2.43
CA LEU A 25 -1.24 4.40 -2.32
C LEU A 25 -2.45 5.24 -2.72
N PHE A 26 -3.23 5.61 -1.71
CA PHE A 26 -4.44 6.41 -1.89
C PHE A 26 -4.05 7.88 -2.04
N ASN A 27 -4.56 8.52 -3.08
CA ASN A 27 -4.17 9.87 -3.46
C ASN A 27 -2.65 9.92 -3.71
N ALA A 28 -2.20 9.08 -4.65
CA ALA A 28 -0.78 8.77 -4.88
C ALA A 28 0.07 10.00 -5.24
N ASN A 29 -0.55 11.09 -5.69
CA ASN A 29 0.12 12.35 -6.01
C ASN A 29 0.18 13.32 -4.81
N SER A 30 -0.29 12.91 -3.64
CA SER A 30 -0.15 13.70 -2.40
C SER A 30 1.17 13.44 -1.69
N ILE A 31 1.55 14.36 -0.84
CA ILE A 31 2.76 14.27 0.00
C ILE A 31 2.35 14.44 1.45
N PRO A 32 2.35 13.36 2.25
CA PRO A 32 2.48 11.95 1.87
C PRO A 32 1.18 11.37 1.29
N PRO A 33 1.25 10.29 0.50
CA PRO A 33 0.05 9.55 0.16
C PRO A 33 -0.47 8.82 1.39
N HIS A 34 -1.76 8.54 1.44
CA HIS A 34 -2.31 7.69 2.49
C HIS A 34 -2.13 6.22 2.09
N LEU A 35 -1.63 5.41 3.02
CA LEU A 35 -1.33 4.01 2.77
C LEU A 35 -2.35 3.10 3.44
N LEU A 36 -2.84 2.14 2.66
CA LEU A 36 -3.76 1.12 3.13
C LEU A 36 -3.23 -0.24 2.67
N LEU A 37 -3.64 -1.28 3.37
CA LEU A 37 -3.38 -2.66 2.97
C LEU A 37 -4.71 -3.32 2.64
N SER A 38 -4.81 -3.94 1.46
CA SER A 38 -5.93 -4.82 1.18
C SER A 38 -5.45 -6.25 1.11
N ILE A 39 -6.22 -7.14 1.68
CA ILE A 39 -5.94 -8.58 1.68
C ILE A 39 -7.24 -9.33 1.47
N ASN A 40 -7.34 -10.03 0.34
CA ASN A 40 -8.54 -10.76 -0.08
C ASN A 40 -9.84 -9.95 0.08
N GLY A 41 -9.81 -8.71 -0.38
CA GLY A 41 -10.99 -7.84 -0.37
C GLY A 41 -11.29 -7.13 0.93
N GLU A 42 -10.44 -7.26 1.94
CA GLU A 42 -10.57 -6.55 3.22
C GLU A 42 -9.49 -5.47 3.33
N VAL A 43 -9.88 -4.26 3.72
CA VAL A 43 -8.99 -3.10 3.81
C VAL A 43 -8.69 -2.76 5.24
N TYR A 44 -7.42 -2.50 5.50
CA TYR A 44 -6.89 -2.12 6.81
C TYR A 44 -6.07 -0.84 6.69
N SER A 45 -6.27 0.08 7.61
CA SER A 45 -5.46 1.30 7.67
C SER A 45 -5.51 1.93 9.05
N ILE A 46 -4.58 2.85 9.30
CA ILE A 46 -4.65 3.78 10.43
C ILE A 46 -4.59 5.21 9.90
N THR A 47 -5.34 6.09 10.53
CA THR A 47 -5.39 7.52 10.25
C THR A 47 -5.14 8.30 11.53
N ASP A 48 -5.09 9.61 11.46
CA ASP A 48 -5.04 10.47 12.65
C ASP A 48 -6.32 10.39 13.51
N SER A 49 -7.42 9.91 12.91
CA SER A 49 -8.71 9.73 13.61
C SER A 49 -8.89 8.33 14.22
N GLY A 50 -8.02 7.37 13.91
CA GLY A 50 -8.12 6.01 14.42
C GLY A 50 -7.84 4.94 13.38
N ARG A 51 -8.45 3.77 13.56
CA ARG A 51 -8.23 2.57 12.74
C ARG A 51 -9.42 2.26 11.85
N GLN A 52 -9.11 1.67 10.70
CA GLN A 52 -10.09 1.02 9.83
C GLN A 52 -9.67 -0.46 9.74
N LEU A 53 -10.53 -1.36 10.17
CA LEU A 53 -10.23 -2.79 10.23
C LEU A 53 -11.23 -3.58 9.38
N ALA A 54 -10.71 -4.40 8.46
CA ALA A 54 -11.49 -5.32 7.63
C ALA A 54 -12.66 -4.67 6.88
N SER A 55 -12.47 -3.45 6.38
CA SER A 55 -13.50 -2.76 5.59
C SER A 55 -13.58 -3.34 4.19
N PRO A 56 -14.78 -3.40 3.56
CA PRO A 56 -14.90 -3.92 2.20
C PRO A 56 -14.14 -3.09 1.18
N LEU A 57 -13.26 -3.75 0.42
CA LEU A 57 -12.48 -3.09 -0.63
C LEU A 57 -13.37 -2.46 -1.72
N GLU A 58 -14.47 -3.12 -2.07
CA GLU A 58 -15.39 -2.61 -3.09
C GLU A 58 -15.96 -1.23 -2.75
N LYS A 59 -16.17 -0.94 -1.47
CA LYS A 59 -16.62 0.38 -1.01
C LYS A 59 -15.54 1.43 -1.22
N LEU A 60 -14.29 1.07 -0.95
CA LEU A 60 -13.14 1.95 -1.17
C LEU A 60 -12.99 2.26 -2.67
N ILE A 61 -13.05 1.24 -3.51
CA ILE A 61 -12.93 1.42 -4.97
C ILE A 61 -14.08 2.29 -5.49
N GLY A 62 -15.30 2.07 -5.01
CA GLY A 62 -16.44 2.91 -5.37
C GLY A 62 -16.23 4.38 -5.00
N PHE A 63 -15.69 4.64 -3.81
CA PHE A 63 -15.35 5.99 -3.36
C PHE A 63 -14.25 6.62 -4.23
N ILE A 64 -13.18 5.87 -4.51
CA ILE A 64 -12.06 6.31 -5.35
C ILE A 64 -12.58 6.74 -6.73
N ASN A 65 -13.46 5.94 -7.32
CA ASN A 65 -14.00 6.23 -8.65
C ASN A 65 -14.97 7.42 -8.64
N ARG A 66 -15.85 7.51 -7.64
CA ARG A 66 -16.77 8.65 -7.55
C ARG A 66 -16.06 9.98 -7.36
N LYS A 67 -14.97 9.98 -6.59
CA LYS A 67 -14.20 11.20 -6.28
C LYS A 67 -13.02 11.40 -7.22
N ASN A 68 -12.83 10.50 -8.19
CA ASN A 68 -11.73 10.56 -9.15
C ASN A 68 -10.36 10.70 -8.48
N ILE A 69 -10.12 9.88 -7.45
CA ILE A 69 -8.90 9.96 -6.64
C ILE A 69 -7.78 9.15 -7.30
N PRO A 70 -6.62 9.77 -7.61
CA PRO A 70 -5.48 9.04 -8.15
C PRO A 70 -4.98 8.00 -7.14
N THR A 71 -4.99 6.72 -7.53
CA THR A 71 -4.67 5.63 -6.61
C THR A 71 -3.85 4.56 -7.31
N LEU A 72 -2.85 4.01 -6.61
CA LEU A 72 -2.04 2.89 -7.06
C LEU A 72 -2.27 1.69 -6.16
N PHE A 73 -2.44 0.53 -6.79
CA PHE A 73 -2.50 -0.77 -6.14
C PHE A 73 -1.23 -1.53 -6.47
N VAL A 74 -0.33 -1.66 -5.50
CA VAL A 74 0.93 -2.38 -5.66
C VAL A 74 0.73 -3.81 -5.15
N GLU A 75 0.73 -4.77 -6.06
CA GLU A 75 0.51 -6.17 -5.73
C GLU A 75 1.75 -6.79 -5.09
N TRP A 76 1.56 -7.42 -3.94
CA TRP A 76 2.61 -8.16 -3.28
C TRP A 76 2.59 -9.61 -3.80
N ASN A 77 3.73 -10.08 -4.27
CA ASN A 77 3.88 -11.43 -4.80
C ASN A 77 3.97 -12.45 -3.67
N LEU A 78 2.83 -13.00 -3.28
CA LEU A 78 2.73 -14.04 -2.25
C LEU A 78 1.87 -15.20 -2.75
N LEU A 79 2.21 -16.40 -2.33
CA LEU A 79 1.38 -17.58 -2.57
C LEU A 79 0.04 -17.46 -1.84
N GLU A 80 -1.03 -17.95 -2.47
CA GLU A 80 -2.38 -17.88 -1.92
C GLU A 80 -2.47 -18.44 -0.49
N SER A 81 -1.80 -19.57 -0.22
CA SER A 81 -1.77 -20.17 1.12
C SER A 81 -1.11 -19.26 2.17
N LYS A 82 -0.09 -18.50 1.77
CA LYS A 82 0.56 -17.52 2.66
C LYS A 82 -0.33 -16.29 2.89
N ILE A 83 -1.05 -15.85 1.86
CA ILE A 83 -2.00 -14.75 1.98
C ILE A 83 -3.10 -15.11 2.98
N GLU A 84 -3.65 -16.31 2.90
CA GLU A 84 -4.70 -16.78 3.83
C GLU A 84 -4.22 -16.80 5.29
N LYS A 85 -3.00 -17.30 5.52
CA LYS A 85 -2.39 -17.31 6.86
C LYS A 85 -2.17 -15.88 7.37
N LEU A 86 -1.70 -15.00 6.50
CA LEU A 86 -1.46 -13.62 6.86
C LEU A 86 -2.76 -12.88 7.16
N GLN A 87 -3.82 -13.15 6.39
CA GLN A 87 -5.14 -12.55 6.59
C GLN A 87 -5.66 -12.79 8.00
N SER A 88 -5.48 -13.98 8.55
CA SER A 88 -5.92 -14.30 9.91
C SER A 88 -5.20 -13.49 11.00
N LYS A 89 -4.05 -12.92 10.69
CA LYS A 89 -3.20 -12.16 11.63
C LYS A 89 -3.17 -10.66 11.36
N THR A 90 -3.66 -10.21 10.23
CA THR A 90 -3.55 -8.81 9.80
C THR A 90 -4.12 -7.84 10.82
N LYS A 91 -5.29 -8.15 11.36
CA LYS A 91 -5.95 -7.32 12.37
C LYS A 91 -5.04 -7.06 13.58
N GLU A 92 -4.31 -8.08 14.04
CA GLU A 92 -3.42 -7.96 15.20
C GLU A 92 -2.33 -6.92 14.98
N TYR A 93 -1.77 -6.85 13.78
CA TYR A 93 -0.74 -5.87 13.44
C TYR A 93 -1.29 -4.44 13.49
N PHE A 94 -2.49 -4.22 12.97
CA PHE A 94 -3.12 -2.91 13.00
C PHE A 94 -3.58 -2.52 14.40
N LEU A 95 -3.92 -3.48 15.26
CA LEU A 95 -4.30 -3.23 16.64
C LEU A 95 -3.13 -2.77 17.53
N LYS A 96 -1.89 -2.95 17.09
CA LYS A 96 -0.71 -2.43 17.81
C LYS A 96 -0.61 -0.91 17.78
N TYR A 97 -1.31 -0.28 16.84
CA TYR A 97 -1.27 1.18 16.66
C TYR A 97 -2.67 1.74 16.81
N GLU A 98 -2.84 2.71 17.67
CA GLU A 98 -4.15 3.34 17.89
C GLU A 98 -4.52 4.25 16.71
N LYS A 99 -3.56 5.08 16.29
CA LYS A 99 -3.76 6.06 15.21
C LYS A 99 -2.41 6.56 14.69
N VAL A 100 -2.45 7.31 13.60
CA VAL A 100 -1.29 8.06 13.12
C VAL A 100 -0.99 9.20 14.10
N VAL A 101 0.27 9.36 14.45
CA VAL A 101 0.77 10.46 15.27
C VAL A 101 1.91 11.12 14.52
N LYS A 102 1.72 12.36 14.10
CA LYS A 102 2.71 13.09 13.29
C LYS A 102 4.09 13.05 13.93
N GLY A 103 5.09 12.62 13.15
CA GLY A 103 6.48 12.51 13.59
C GLY A 103 6.79 11.29 14.45
N LYS A 104 5.80 10.45 14.79
CA LYS A 104 5.99 9.28 15.66
C LYS A 104 5.45 7.99 15.07
N ILE A 105 4.20 7.99 14.59
CA ILE A 105 3.53 6.80 14.06
C ILE A 105 2.92 7.17 12.71
N SER A 106 3.36 6.49 11.65
CA SER A 106 2.84 6.71 10.31
C SER A 106 1.90 5.57 9.89
N CYS A 107 1.08 5.83 8.87
CA CYS A 107 0.20 4.81 8.28
C CYS A 107 0.97 3.64 7.67
N LEU A 108 2.27 3.80 7.44
CA LEU A 108 3.15 2.73 6.95
C LEU A 108 3.45 1.67 8.01
N PHE A 109 3.51 2.03 9.28
CA PHE A 109 4.07 1.17 10.33
C PHE A 109 3.40 -0.20 10.46
N PRO A 110 2.06 -0.32 10.51
CA PRO A 110 1.45 -1.66 10.55
C PRO A 110 1.74 -2.46 9.28
N ILE A 111 1.75 -1.82 8.11
CA ILE A 111 2.07 -2.46 6.82
C ILE A 111 3.52 -2.94 6.84
N ARG A 112 4.44 -2.09 7.28
CA ARG A 112 5.85 -2.41 7.40
C ARG A 112 6.09 -3.60 8.32
N ASP A 113 5.39 -3.66 9.45
CA ASP A 113 5.52 -4.76 10.40
C ASP A 113 5.07 -6.08 9.79
N ILE A 114 4.00 -6.07 9.01
CA ILE A 114 3.53 -7.24 8.27
C ILE A 114 4.57 -7.68 7.24
N VAL A 115 5.09 -6.74 6.45
CA VAL A 115 6.12 -7.02 5.45
C VAL A 115 7.37 -7.60 6.11
N ALA A 116 7.80 -7.04 7.24
CA ALA A 116 8.97 -7.52 7.99
C ALA A 116 8.76 -8.93 8.53
N ASN A 117 7.55 -9.26 8.97
CA ASN A 117 7.24 -10.60 9.44
C ASN A 117 7.41 -11.67 8.35
N VAL A 118 7.16 -11.30 7.10
CA VAL A 118 7.25 -12.22 5.96
C VAL A 118 8.63 -12.20 5.31
N LEU A 119 9.22 -11.02 5.13
CA LEU A 119 10.44 -10.82 4.33
C LEU A 119 11.72 -10.61 5.15
N GLY A 120 11.60 -10.34 6.45
CA GLY A 120 12.75 -10.13 7.32
C GLY A 120 12.74 -8.78 8.02
N ASP A 121 13.42 -8.73 9.18
CA ASP A 121 13.43 -7.57 10.08
C ASP A 121 14.09 -6.33 9.46
N GLU A 122 14.93 -6.49 8.44
CA GLU A 122 15.53 -5.36 7.73
C GLU A 122 14.48 -4.43 7.12
N MET A 123 13.29 -4.93 6.84
CA MET A 123 12.17 -4.11 6.31
C MET A 123 11.72 -3.05 7.31
N LYS A 124 11.98 -3.27 8.61
CA LYS A 124 11.62 -2.31 9.67
C LYS A 124 12.45 -1.03 9.64
N THR A 125 13.55 -1.01 8.89
CA THR A 125 14.37 0.19 8.73
C THR A 125 13.73 1.22 7.79
N ALA A 126 12.73 0.83 7.00
CA ALA A 126 12.01 1.75 6.12
C ALA A 126 11.10 2.67 6.95
N GLU A 127 11.24 3.97 6.78
CA GLU A 127 10.39 4.97 7.42
C GLU A 127 9.31 5.48 6.46
N PHE A 128 9.52 5.31 5.16
CA PHE A 128 8.65 5.82 4.11
C PHE A 128 8.37 4.75 3.07
N ILE A 129 7.23 4.92 2.38
CA ILE A 129 6.84 3.98 1.32
C ILE A 129 7.88 3.92 0.19
N PHE A 130 8.49 5.05 -0.14
CA PHE A 130 9.52 5.12 -1.17
C PHE A 130 10.85 4.47 -0.74
N GLU A 131 10.95 4.02 0.50
CA GLU A 131 12.04 3.18 0.99
C GLU A 131 11.63 1.71 1.05
N LEU A 132 10.41 1.42 1.49
CA LEU A 132 9.92 0.05 1.64
C LEU A 132 9.76 -0.64 0.30
N LEU A 133 9.15 0.01 -0.68
CA LEU A 133 8.90 -0.61 -1.99
C LEU A 133 10.19 -1.01 -2.72
N PRO A 134 11.25 -0.18 -2.74
CA PRO A 134 12.53 -0.64 -3.30
C PRO A 134 13.13 -1.85 -2.60
N MET A 135 12.99 -1.93 -1.28
CA MET A 135 13.47 -3.09 -0.52
C MET A 135 12.69 -4.35 -0.89
N MET A 136 11.37 -4.23 -1.05
CA MET A 136 10.53 -5.35 -1.49
C MET A 136 10.85 -5.77 -2.93
N GLU A 137 11.08 -4.82 -3.82
CA GLU A 137 11.47 -5.11 -5.21
C GLU A 137 12.77 -5.90 -5.27
N LYS A 138 13.73 -5.54 -4.44
CA LYS A 138 15.06 -6.17 -4.40
C LYS A 138 15.00 -7.67 -4.08
N VAL A 139 13.97 -8.11 -3.36
CA VAL A 139 13.76 -9.53 -3.00
C VAL A 139 12.63 -10.15 -3.85
N ASN A 140 12.28 -9.54 -4.97
CA ASN A 140 11.23 -10.00 -5.89
C ASN A 140 9.85 -10.17 -5.23
N ALA A 141 9.55 -9.33 -4.26
CA ALA A 141 8.28 -9.38 -3.53
C ALA A 141 7.17 -8.57 -4.20
N LEU A 142 7.49 -7.75 -5.20
CA LEU A 142 6.50 -6.97 -5.93
C LEU A 142 6.11 -7.67 -7.23
N GLU A 143 4.81 -7.71 -7.50
CA GLU A 143 4.25 -8.21 -8.75
C GLU A 143 3.89 -7.02 -9.63
N LYS A 144 2.65 -6.86 -10.01
CA LYS A 144 2.19 -5.78 -10.89
C LYS A 144 1.63 -4.61 -10.09
N THR A 145 1.71 -3.42 -10.68
CA THR A 145 1.06 -2.22 -10.14
C THR A 145 -0.08 -1.81 -11.05
N PHE A 146 -1.23 -1.52 -10.45
CA PHE A 146 -2.44 -1.10 -11.15
C PHE A 146 -2.82 0.32 -10.74
N ALA A 147 -3.28 1.12 -11.70
CA ALA A 147 -3.63 2.50 -11.47
C ALA A 147 -5.11 2.77 -11.69
N LEU A 148 -5.68 3.57 -10.78
CA LEU A 148 -7.03 4.15 -10.89
C LEU A 148 -6.88 5.66 -10.96
N ASN A 149 -7.51 6.28 -11.98
CA ASN A 149 -7.59 7.74 -12.12
C ASN A 149 -6.21 8.42 -12.21
N MET A 150 -5.27 7.79 -12.92
CA MET A 150 -3.90 8.30 -13.05
C MET A 150 -3.44 8.48 -14.49
N GLU A 151 -4.35 8.58 -15.46
CA GLU A 151 -4.04 8.61 -16.89
C GLU A 151 -3.04 9.72 -17.25
N ASN A 152 -3.17 10.90 -16.61
CA ASN A 152 -2.31 12.04 -16.89
C ASN A 152 -1.05 12.11 -16.00
N LYS A 153 -0.86 11.14 -15.12
CA LYS A 153 0.24 11.13 -14.14
C LYS A 153 1.26 10.04 -14.40
N ILE A 154 0.89 9.05 -15.23
CA ILE A 154 1.77 7.96 -15.59
C ILE A 154 2.43 8.29 -16.92
N VAL A 155 3.75 8.25 -16.96
CA VAL A 155 4.56 8.55 -18.14
C VAL A 155 5.29 7.29 -18.56
N ASN A 156 5.03 6.81 -19.79
CA ASN A 156 5.65 5.59 -20.34
C ASN A 156 5.48 4.38 -19.42
N GLY A 157 4.29 4.23 -18.79
CA GLY A 157 4.00 3.12 -17.88
C GLY A 157 4.69 3.22 -16.52
N SER A 158 5.24 4.38 -16.19
CA SER A 158 5.98 4.57 -14.93
C SER A 158 5.42 5.73 -14.11
N PHE A 159 5.57 5.63 -12.81
CA PHE A 159 5.27 6.70 -11.85
C PHE A 159 6.40 6.78 -10.83
N GLU A 160 6.99 7.97 -10.71
CA GLU A 160 8.03 8.22 -9.73
C GLU A 160 7.41 8.58 -8.39
N LEU A 161 7.78 7.86 -7.34
CA LEU A 161 7.27 8.13 -5.99
C LEU A 161 7.80 9.46 -5.48
N LEU A 162 6.91 10.27 -4.95
CA LEU A 162 7.25 11.54 -4.35
C LEU A 162 7.99 11.29 -3.03
N THR A 163 9.11 11.97 -2.84
CA THR A 163 9.88 11.89 -1.61
C THR A 163 9.50 13.03 -0.67
N TYR A 164 9.55 12.77 0.61
CA TYR A 164 9.21 13.73 1.66
C TYR A 164 9.96 13.37 2.94
N THR A 165 9.92 14.27 3.92
CA THR A 165 10.51 14.07 5.24
C THR A 165 9.44 14.20 6.31
N ASN A 166 9.77 13.80 7.53
CA ASN A 166 8.86 13.90 8.68
C ASN A 166 8.82 15.32 9.31
N GLU A 167 9.44 16.28 8.65
CA GLU A 167 9.46 17.66 9.12
C GLU A 167 8.13 18.39 8.86
#